data_b3bcdaaf3397db21a0c0a45349fc3039
#
_entry.id   b3bcdaaf3397db21a0c0a45349fc3039
#
_cell.length_a   1.000
_cell.length_b   1.000
_cell.length_c   1.000
_cell.angle_alpha   90.00
_cell.angle_beta   90.00
_cell.angle_gamma   90.00
#
_symmetry.space_group_name_H-M   'P 1'
#
loop_
_entity.id
_entity.type
_entity.pdbx_description
1 polymer ?
#
loop_
_entity_poly.entity_id
_entity_poly.type
_entity_poly.pdbx_seq_one_letter_code
_entity_poly.pdbx_strand_id
1 'polypeptide(L)'
;MAAERESMLIMKNVSKTFNPGTVNEKCALNGVNLTLGAGDFATIVGSNGAGKSTLFNAITGAFFPDRGLIMLGGEDITYQQEHVRSKVIGHLFQDPLKGTAPHMTIEENMALAYLRTTTSRNAYFSRINAADKKKFREQLALLDMGLEDRMKQPVGLLSGGQRQALTLLMATMVT
;
A
#
# COMPACT_ATOMS: atom_id res chain seq x y z
N MET A 1 1.38 -26.79 -22.84
CA MET A 1 2.43 -25.89 -22.36
C MET A 1 1.69 -24.80 -21.59
N ALA A 2 1.75 -24.81 -20.25
CA ALA A 2 1.25 -23.70 -19.44
C ALA A 2 2.15 -22.49 -19.74
N ALA A 3 1.55 -21.36 -20.17
CA ALA A 3 2.28 -20.13 -20.32
C ALA A 3 2.92 -19.82 -18.94
N GLU A 4 4.24 -19.63 -18.91
CA GLU A 4 4.93 -19.12 -17.73
C GLU A 4 4.28 -17.79 -17.38
N ARG A 5 3.44 -17.78 -16.33
CA ARG A 5 2.88 -16.54 -15.82
C ARG A 5 4.03 -15.72 -15.26
N GLU A 6 4.19 -14.53 -15.78
CA GLU A 6 5.22 -13.58 -15.31
C GLU A 6 5.01 -13.36 -13.80
N SER A 7 6.04 -13.69 -13.02
CA SER A 7 5.98 -13.57 -11.57
C SER A 7 6.01 -12.10 -11.17
N MET A 8 4.91 -11.62 -10.62
CA MET A 8 4.77 -10.23 -10.18
C MET A 8 5.50 -9.97 -8.86
N LEU A 9 5.32 -10.85 -7.86
CA LEU A 9 5.98 -10.77 -6.56
C LEU A 9 6.70 -12.08 -6.26
N ILE A 10 7.97 -11.99 -5.90
CA ILE A 10 8.77 -13.15 -5.49
C ILE A 10 9.45 -12.83 -4.16
N MET A 11 9.27 -13.69 -3.18
CA MET A 11 10.05 -13.72 -1.94
C MET A 11 10.84 -15.02 -1.91
N LYS A 12 12.16 -14.95 -1.67
CA LYS A 12 13.04 -16.13 -1.57
C LYS A 12 13.77 -16.11 -0.25
N ASN A 13 13.53 -17.13 0.58
CA ASN A 13 14.22 -17.38 1.84
C ASN A 13 14.24 -16.16 2.79
N VAL A 14 13.13 -15.43 2.85
CA VAL A 14 13.02 -14.18 3.62
C VAL A 14 12.89 -14.46 5.11
N SER A 15 13.79 -13.90 5.90
CA SER A 15 13.82 -14.05 7.36
C SER A 15 13.88 -12.69 8.06
N LYS A 16 13.22 -12.60 9.23
CA LYS A 16 13.25 -11.41 10.10
C LYS A 16 13.14 -11.80 11.56
N THR A 17 14.13 -11.35 12.34
CA THR A 17 14.12 -11.47 13.80
C THR A 17 14.12 -10.06 14.40
N PHE A 18 13.17 -9.78 15.29
CA PHE A 18 13.13 -8.55 16.04
C PHE A 18 13.84 -8.71 17.37
N ASN A 19 14.54 -7.67 17.81
CA ASN A 19 15.28 -7.59 19.08
C ASN A 19 16.26 -8.78 19.31
N PRO A 20 17.12 -9.11 18.33
CA PRO A 20 18.02 -10.26 18.46
C PRO A 20 18.93 -10.10 19.66
N GLY A 21 19.18 -11.21 20.39
CA GLY A 21 20.04 -11.24 21.57
C GLY A 21 19.43 -10.65 22.84
N THR A 22 18.14 -10.33 22.84
CA THR A 22 17.42 -9.80 24.03
C THR A 22 16.37 -10.78 24.52
N VAL A 23 15.85 -10.56 25.74
CA VAL A 23 14.73 -11.34 26.30
C VAL A 23 13.44 -11.22 25.47
N ASN A 24 13.34 -10.21 24.63
CA ASN A 24 12.21 -9.96 23.72
C ASN A 24 12.51 -10.36 22.26
N GLU A 25 13.51 -11.21 22.07
CA GLU A 25 13.82 -11.73 20.73
C GLU A 25 12.64 -12.49 20.15
N LYS A 26 12.28 -12.15 18.91
CA LYS A 26 11.17 -12.79 18.20
C LYS A 26 11.55 -13.03 16.74
N CYS A 27 11.72 -14.30 16.37
CA CYS A 27 11.78 -14.70 14.97
C CYS A 27 10.35 -14.58 14.39
N ALA A 28 10.13 -13.60 13.53
CA ALA A 28 8.82 -13.30 12.97
C ALA A 28 8.62 -13.86 11.56
N LEU A 29 9.71 -13.98 10.78
CA LEU A 29 9.75 -14.64 9.49
C LEU A 29 10.97 -15.57 9.49
N ASN A 30 10.80 -16.82 9.02
CA ASN A 30 11.86 -17.81 8.99
C ASN A 30 11.89 -18.53 7.62
N GLY A 31 12.74 -18.05 6.72
CA GLY A 31 12.94 -18.67 5.40
C GLY A 31 11.68 -18.66 4.53
N VAL A 32 10.88 -17.62 4.58
CA VAL A 32 9.61 -17.54 3.84
C VAL A 32 9.86 -17.46 2.34
N ASN A 33 9.16 -18.34 1.60
CA ASN A 33 9.12 -18.34 0.14
C ASN A 33 7.69 -18.09 -0.32
N LEU A 34 7.50 -17.15 -1.23
CA LEU A 34 6.20 -16.80 -1.82
C LEU A 34 6.41 -16.35 -3.26
N THR A 35 5.58 -16.84 -4.16
CA THR A 35 5.56 -16.36 -5.54
C THR A 35 4.12 -16.09 -5.94
N LEU A 36 3.86 -14.89 -6.44
CA LEU A 36 2.57 -14.46 -6.98
C LEU A 36 2.75 -14.01 -8.43
N GLY A 37 1.89 -14.50 -9.30
CA GLY A 37 1.82 -14.07 -10.69
C GLY A 37 0.92 -12.84 -10.87
N ALA A 38 0.99 -12.24 -12.04
CA ALA A 38 0.06 -11.18 -12.42
C ALA A 38 -1.39 -11.69 -12.39
N GLY A 39 -2.27 -10.95 -11.72
CA GLY A 39 -3.69 -11.30 -11.56
C GLY A 39 -3.99 -12.35 -10.48
N ASP A 40 -2.99 -12.82 -9.73
CA ASP A 40 -3.22 -13.72 -8.62
C ASP A 40 -3.94 -13.02 -7.47
N PHE A 41 -4.85 -13.76 -6.83
CA PHE A 41 -5.47 -13.41 -5.56
C PHE A 41 -5.02 -14.40 -4.50
N ALA A 42 -4.31 -13.93 -3.48
CA ALA A 42 -3.77 -14.77 -2.42
C ALA A 42 -4.30 -14.34 -1.05
N THR A 43 -4.65 -15.31 -0.21
CA THR A 43 -5.05 -15.08 1.18
C THR A 43 -4.04 -15.71 2.13
N ILE A 44 -3.71 -14.97 3.21
CA ILE A 44 -2.82 -15.45 4.26
C ILE A 44 -3.65 -15.71 5.52
N VAL A 45 -3.71 -16.98 5.93
CA VAL A 45 -4.46 -17.43 7.10
C VAL A 45 -3.51 -17.85 8.21
N GLY A 46 -3.87 -17.58 9.45
CA GLY A 46 -3.09 -17.96 10.63
C GLY A 46 -3.59 -17.24 11.89
N SER A 47 -3.17 -17.73 13.06
CA SER A 47 -3.50 -17.14 14.36
C SER A 47 -2.90 -15.74 14.55
N ASN A 48 -3.34 -15.04 15.60
CA ASN A 48 -2.72 -13.78 16.00
C ASN A 48 -1.25 -14.04 16.40
N GLY A 49 -0.34 -13.20 15.90
CA GLY A 49 1.10 -13.37 16.14
C GLY A 49 1.82 -14.32 15.17
N ALA A 50 1.13 -14.96 14.20
CA ALA A 50 1.72 -15.88 13.21
C ALA A 50 2.60 -15.20 12.14
N GLY A 51 2.86 -13.89 12.23
CA GLY A 51 3.74 -13.19 11.28
C GLY A 51 3.04 -12.62 10.05
N LYS A 52 1.69 -12.69 9.93
CA LYS A 52 0.96 -12.17 8.77
C LYS A 52 1.27 -10.69 8.48
N SER A 53 1.09 -9.84 9.48
CA SER A 53 1.40 -8.40 9.35
C SER A 53 2.88 -8.15 9.11
N THR A 54 3.76 -8.99 9.67
CA THR A 54 5.20 -8.91 9.43
C THR A 54 5.53 -9.22 7.97
N LEU A 55 4.86 -10.19 7.37
CA LEU A 55 5.03 -10.51 5.95
C LEU A 55 4.60 -9.34 5.06
N PHE A 56 3.42 -8.75 5.30
CA PHE A 56 2.97 -7.56 4.56
C PHE A 56 3.94 -6.39 4.74
N ASN A 57 4.41 -6.14 5.96
CA ASN A 57 5.36 -5.08 6.27
C ASN A 57 6.74 -5.31 5.60
N ALA A 58 7.16 -6.57 5.42
CA ALA A 58 8.36 -6.88 4.66
C ALA A 58 8.20 -6.55 3.16
N ILE A 59 7.01 -6.82 2.59
CA ILE A 59 6.70 -6.50 1.19
C ILE A 59 6.62 -4.99 0.99
N THR A 60 5.94 -4.26 1.89
CA THR A 60 5.78 -2.79 1.77
C THR A 60 7.04 -2.01 2.13
N GLY A 61 8.03 -2.64 2.81
CA GLY A 61 9.29 -1.99 3.17
C GLY A 61 9.27 -1.21 4.47
N ALA A 62 8.31 -1.49 5.36
CA ALA A 62 8.27 -0.90 6.70
C ALA A 62 9.51 -1.30 7.55
N PHE A 63 10.20 -2.35 7.17
CA PHE A 63 11.53 -2.75 7.64
C PHE A 63 12.24 -3.57 6.56
N PHE A 64 13.54 -3.74 6.69
CA PHE A 64 14.33 -4.61 5.82
C PHE A 64 14.45 -6.01 6.42
N PRO A 65 14.39 -7.07 5.59
CA PRO A 65 14.65 -8.43 6.05
C PRO A 65 16.11 -8.59 6.49
N ASP A 66 16.37 -9.55 7.37
CA ASP A 66 17.74 -9.88 7.80
C ASP A 66 18.43 -10.77 6.76
N ARG A 67 17.63 -11.58 6.03
CA ARG A 67 18.08 -12.46 4.95
C ARG A 67 16.99 -12.62 3.90
N GLY A 68 17.40 -13.05 2.72
CA GLY A 68 16.51 -13.37 1.62
C GLY A 68 16.38 -12.23 0.61
N LEU A 69 15.49 -12.43 -0.36
CA LEU A 69 15.30 -11.56 -1.51
C LEU A 69 13.81 -11.29 -1.70
N ILE A 70 13.47 -10.05 -2.01
CA ILE A 70 12.10 -9.64 -2.39
C ILE A 70 12.19 -8.95 -3.74
N MET A 71 11.49 -9.50 -4.74
CA MET A 71 11.42 -8.94 -6.09
C MET A 71 9.98 -8.55 -6.43
N LEU A 72 9.81 -7.46 -7.13
CA LEU A 72 8.53 -7.00 -7.66
C LEU A 72 8.69 -6.60 -9.11
N GLY A 73 7.87 -7.18 -10.01
CA GLY A 73 7.95 -6.90 -11.45
C GLY A 73 9.34 -7.13 -12.06
N GLY A 74 10.11 -8.10 -11.53
CA GLY A 74 11.49 -8.39 -11.96
C GLY A 74 12.57 -7.52 -11.31
N GLU A 75 12.22 -6.51 -10.55
CA GLU A 75 13.16 -5.63 -9.83
C GLU A 75 13.40 -6.11 -8.39
N ASP A 76 14.65 -6.04 -7.93
CA ASP A 76 15.00 -6.29 -6.51
C ASP A 76 14.62 -5.08 -5.66
N ILE A 77 13.63 -5.28 -4.79
CA ILE A 77 13.15 -4.25 -3.85
C ILE A 77 13.57 -4.51 -2.41
N THR A 78 14.41 -5.52 -2.14
CA THR A 78 14.75 -6.01 -0.79
C THR A 78 15.13 -4.90 0.18
N TYR A 79 15.94 -3.93 -0.28
CA TYR A 79 16.42 -2.81 0.53
C TYR A 79 15.89 -1.45 0.05
N GLN A 80 14.86 -1.44 -0.80
CA GLN A 80 14.19 -0.19 -1.14
C GLN A 80 13.35 0.31 0.04
N GLN A 81 13.37 1.60 0.28
CA GLN A 81 12.61 2.24 1.36
C GLN A 81 11.10 2.23 1.06
N GLU A 82 10.28 2.25 2.11
CA GLU A 82 8.82 2.20 2.02
C GLU A 82 8.23 3.25 1.07
N HIS A 83 8.72 4.50 1.11
CA HIS A 83 8.22 5.57 0.24
C HIS A 83 8.52 5.35 -1.25
N VAL A 84 9.54 4.55 -1.59
CA VAL A 84 9.84 4.17 -2.98
C VAL A 84 8.87 3.07 -3.42
N ARG A 85 8.69 2.02 -2.59
CA ARG A 85 7.77 0.92 -2.86
C ARG A 85 6.32 1.36 -2.90
N SER A 86 5.93 2.37 -2.10
CA SER A 86 4.57 2.90 -2.08
C SER A 86 4.12 3.50 -3.40
N LYS A 87 5.03 3.79 -4.32
CA LYS A 87 4.69 4.26 -5.68
C LYS A 87 4.04 3.17 -6.53
N VAL A 88 4.37 1.91 -6.26
CA VAL A 88 3.92 0.74 -7.04
C VAL A 88 3.14 -0.28 -6.19
N ILE A 89 3.19 -0.19 -4.86
CA ILE A 89 2.46 -1.06 -3.94
C ILE A 89 1.38 -0.24 -3.23
N GLY A 90 0.11 -0.55 -3.50
CA GLY A 90 -1.01 -0.06 -2.70
C GLY A 90 -1.12 -0.83 -1.39
N HIS A 91 -1.19 -0.14 -0.26
CA HIS A 91 -1.34 -0.77 1.06
C HIS A 91 -2.61 -0.28 1.75
N LEU A 92 -3.44 -1.23 2.17
CA LEU A 92 -4.61 -0.97 3.00
C LEU A 92 -4.32 -1.35 4.44
N PHE A 93 -4.54 -0.41 5.34
CA PHE A 93 -4.40 -0.64 6.77
C PHE A 93 -5.71 -1.22 7.34
N GLN A 94 -5.60 -2.05 8.38
CA GLN A 94 -6.75 -2.56 9.11
C GLN A 94 -7.56 -1.41 9.75
N ASP A 95 -6.87 -0.37 10.22
CA ASP A 95 -7.48 0.87 10.70
C ASP A 95 -7.48 1.90 9.56
N PRO A 96 -8.66 2.30 9.04
CA PRO A 96 -8.76 3.27 7.95
C PRO A 96 -8.19 4.65 8.27
N LEU A 97 -8.04 5.00 9.57
CA LEU A 97 -7.41 6.26 9.98
C LEU A 97 -5.93 6.31 9.61
N LYS A 98 -5.24 5.17 9.64
CA LYS A 98 -3.82 5.08 9.31
C LYS A 98 -3.53 5.29 7.81
N GLY A 99 -4.51 5.09 6.96
CA GLY A 99 -4.41 5.30 5.52
C GLY A 99 -4.82 6.70 5.05
N THR A 100 -5.22 7.60 5.97
CA THR A 100 -5.72 8.93 5.65
C THR A 100 -5.12 10.00 6.54
N ALA A 101 -5.16 11.27 6.09
CA ALA A 101 -4.90 12.45 6.90
C ALA A 101 -6.25 13.02 7.37
N PRO A 102 -6.74 12.70 8.59
CA PRO A 102 -8.13 12.96 9.00
C PRO A 102 -8.47 14.45 9.09
N HIS A 103 -7.49 15.32 9.31
CA HIS A 103 -7.69 16.78 9.37
C HIS A 103 -7.70 17.43 7.98
N MET A 104 -7.27 16.73 6.94
CA MET A 104 -7.30 17.19 5.57
C MET A 104 -8.62 16.80 4.91
N THR A 105 -8.98 17.54 3.88
CA THR A 105 -10.19 17.30 3.07
C THR A 105 -10.07 16.03 2.24
N ILE A 106 -11.20 15.54 1.71
CA ILE A 106 -11.22 14.41 0.77
C ILE A 106 -10.35 14.73 -0.45
N GLU A 107 -10.49 15.94 -1.02
CA GLU A 107 -9.70 16.42 -2.17
C GLU A 107 -8.20 16.38 -1.89
N GLU A 108 -7.77 16.85 -0.71
CA GLU A 108 -6.36 16.87 -0.32
C GLU A 108 -5.82 15.44 -0.10
N ASN A 109 -6.58 14.55 0.51
CA ASN A 109 -6.20 13.15 0.64
C ASN A 109 -6.05 12.46 -0.73
N MET A 110 -6.99 12.68 -1.66
CA MET A 110 -6.90 12.20 -3.03
C MET A 110 -5.67 12.76 -3.75
N ALA A 111 -5.36 14.04 -3.54
CA ALA A 111 -4.18 14.68 -4.10
C ALA A 111 -2.88 14.04 -3.60
N LEU A 112 -2.77 13.74 -2.31
CA LEU A 112 -1.60 13.04 -1.75
C LEU A 112 -1.43 11.66 -2.38
N ALA A 113 -2.53 10.90 -2.53
CA ALA A 113 -2.50 9.59 -3.16
C ALA A 113 -2.08 9.68 -4.65
N TYR A 114 -2.59 10.66 -5.38
CA TYR A 114 -2.26 10.89 -6.78
C TYR A 114 -0.79 11.30 -6.96
N LEU A 115 -0.27 12.21 -6.14
CA LEU A 115 1.13 12.66 -6.20
C LEU A 115 2.13 11.55 -5.90
N ARG A 116 1.74 10.54 -5.10
CA ARG A 116 2.57 9.38 -4.80
C ARG A 116 2.99 8.62 -6.06
N THR A 117 2.10 8.52 -7.05
CA THR A 117 2.32 7.76 -8.30
C THR A 117 2.98 8.59 -9.40
N THR A 118 3.03 9.91 -9.22
CA THR A 118 3.57 10.81 -10.24
C THR A 118 5.11 10.76 -10.23
N THR A 119 5.70 10.33 -11.35
CA THR A 119 7.17 10.28 -11.56
C THR A 119 7.77 11.62 -11.95
N SER A 120 6.97 12.68 -12.06
CA SER A 120 7.44 13.99 -12.47
C SER A 120 8.48 14.55 -11.50
N ARG A 121 9.67 14.91 -12.00
CA ARG A 121 10.72 15.64 -11.26
C ARG A 121 10.21 16.95 -10.63
N ASN A 122 9.07 17.45 -11.09
CA ASN A 122 8.43 18.69 -10.62
C ASN A 122 7.30 18.44 -9.60
N ALA A 123 7.29 17.30 -8.91
CA ALA A 123 6.25 17.00 -7.88
C ALA A 123 6.14 18.11 -6.81
N TYR A 124 7.23 18.81 -6.50
CA TYR A 124 7.22 19.98 -5.59
C TYR A 124 6.45 21.19 -6.15
N PHE A 125 6.25 21.28 -7.47
CA PHE A 125 5.52 22.35 -8.14
C PHE A 125 4.24 21.86 -8.83
N SER A 126 3.94 20.58 -8.72
CA SER A 126 2.71 20.00 -9.29
C SER A 126 1.50 20.47 -8.48
N ARG A 127 0.93 21.60 -8.89
CA ARG A 127 -0.35 22.06 -8.36
C ARG A 127 -1.45 21.16 -8.91
N ILE A 128 -2.31 20.66 -8.02
CA ILE A 128 -3.56 20.02 -8.41
C ILE A 128 -4.40 21.02 -9.19
N ASN A 129 -4.62 20.73 -10.45
CA ASN A 129 -5.37 21.59 -11.36
C ASN A 129 -6.85 21.22 -11.42
N ALA A 130 -7.65 21.99 -12.17
CA ALA A 130 -9.09 21.75 -12.30
C ALA A 130 -9.42 20.39 -12.96
N ALA A 131 -8.56 19.92 -13.88
CA ALA A 131 -8.73 18.61 -14.53
C ALA A 131 -8.48 17.46 -13.55
N ASP A 132 -7.47 17.58 -12.67
CA ASP A 132 -7.22 16.60 -11.62
C ASP A 132 -8.40 16.51 -10.65
N LYS A 133 -8.95 17.64 -10.23
CA LYS A 133 -10.14 17.69 -9.35
C LYS A 133 -11.36 17.06 -10.01
N LYS A 134 -11.56 17.28 -11.32
CA LYS A 134 -12.61 16.61 -12.08
C LYS A 134 -12.43 15.10 -12.07
N LYS A 135 -11.21 14.63 -12.32
CA LYS A 135 -10.87 13.20 -12.26
C LYS A 135 -11.14 12.62 -10.87
N PHE A 136 -10.76 13.32 -9.80
CA PHE A 136 -11.06 12.87 -8.43
C PHE A 136 -12.56 12.75 -8.19
N ARG A 137 -13.35 13.73 -8.64
CA ARG A 137 -14.82 13.71 -8.53
C ARG A 137 -15.40 12.49 -9.26
N GLU A 138 -14.95 12.20 -10.48
CA GLU A 138 -15.39 11.05 -11.25
C GLU A 138 -15.04 9.72 -10.56
N GLN A 139 -13.86 9.61 -9.98
CA GLN A 139 -13.45 8.42 -9.23
C GLN A 139 -14.25 8.25 -7.92
N LEU A 140 -14.52 9.33 -7.20
CA LEU A 140 -15.34 9.29 -5.99
C LEU A 140 -16.79 8.90 -6.29
N ALA A 141 -17.34 9.34 -7.41
CA ALA A 141 -18.70 8.98 -7.84
C ALA A 141 -18.87 7.47 -8.07
N LEU A 142 -17.79 6.75 -8.44
CA LEU A 142 -17.82 5.27 -8.58
C LEU A 142 -18.09 4.55 -7.25
N LEU A 143 -17.88 5.22 -6.11
CA LEU A 143 -18.14 4.62 -4.79
C LEU A 143 -19.62 4.68 -4.40
N ASP A 144 -20.44 5.48 -5.10
CA ASP A 144 -21.87 5.68 -4.83
C ASP A 144 -22.19 6.04 -3.37
N MET A 145 -21.35 6.93 -2.79
CA MET A 145 -21.44 7.36 -1.38
C MET A 145 -21.63 8.86 -1.19
N GLY A 146 -21.84 9.62 -2.28
CA GLY A 146 -22.00 11.08 -2.28
C GLY A 146 -20.74 11.83 -1.82
N LEU A 147 -19.55 11.23 -1.94
CA LEU A 147 -18.28 11.85 -1.56
C LEU A 147 -17.83 12.89 -2.59
N GLU A 148 -18.22 12.71 -3.84
CA GLU A 148 -17.96 13.60 -4.97
C GLU A 148 -18.51 15.02 -4.78
N ASP A 149 -19.57 15.16 -3.99
CA ASP A 149 -20.18 16.47 -3.68
C ASP A 149 -19.63 17.08 -2.39
N ARG A 150 -18.86 16.32 -1.62
CA ARG A 150 -18.31 16.73 -0.33
C ARG A 150 -16.78 16.75 -0.30
N MET A 151 -16.13 16.96 -1.44
CA MET A 151 -14.67 16.90 -1.58
C MET A 151 -13.89 17.83 -0.64
N LYS A 152 -14.54 18.93 -0.19
CA LYS A 152 -13.94 19.87 0.78
C LYS A 152 -14.19 19.51 2.24
N GLN A 153 -14.91 18.43 2.52
CA GLN A 153 -15.15 17.96 3.87
C GLN A 153 -13.89 17.25 4.43
N PRO A 154 -13.51 17.53 5.69
CA PRO A 154 -12.44 16.77 6.36
C PRO A 154 -12.76 15.28 6.44
N VAL A 155 -11.77 14.44 6.15
CA VAL A 155 -11.92 12.97 6.14
C VAL A 155 -12.28 12.42 7.54
N GLY A 156 -11.84 13.11 8.59
CA GLY A 156 -12.20 12.75 9.97
C GLY A 156 -13.71 12.76 10.28
N LEU A 157 -14.50 13.48 9.48
CA LEU A 157 -15.97 13.56 9.63
C LEU A 157 -16.72 12.47 8.84
N LEU A 158 -16.02 11.64 8.07
CA LEU A 158 -16.62 10.53 7.33
C LEU A 158 -16.98 9.38 8.27
N SER A 159 -18.04 8.64 7.92
CA SER A 159 -18.33 7.36 8.57
C SER A 159 -17.20 6.35 8.34
N GLY A 160 -17.14 5.29 9.16
CA GLY A 160 -16.13 4.25 9.01
C GLY A 160 -16.13 3.61 7.61
N GLY A 161 -17.32 3.29 7.09
CA GLY A 161 -17.47 2.71 5.74
C GLY A 161 -17.04 3.67 4.62
N GLN A 162 -17.43 4.94 4.71
CA GLN A 162 -17.01 5.96 3.74
C GLN A 162 -15.49 6.16 3.73
N ARG A 163 -14.86 6.17 4.91
CA ARG A 163 -13.42 6.30 5.04
C ARG A 163 -12.70 5.07 4.49
N GLN A 164 -13.23 3.87 4.75
CA GLN A 164 -12.66 2.64 4.21
C GLN A 164 -12.74 2.60 2.67
N ALA A 165 -13.87 3.00 2.09
CA ALA A 165 -14.04 3.08 0.65
C ALA A 165 -13.08 4.12 0.02
N LEU A 166 -12.95 5.29 0.65
CA LEU A 166 -11.97 6.30 0.23
C LEU A 166 -10.53 5.76 0.28
N THR A 167 -10.16 5.07 1.37
CA THR A 167 -8.81 4.49 1.52
C THR A 167 -8.54 3.43 0.45
N LEU A 168 -9.54 2.60 0.13
CA LEU A 168 -9.44 1.62 -0.96
C LEU A 168 -9.23 2.30 -2.31
N LEU A 169 -10.02 3.33 -2.61
CA LEU A 169 -9.87 4.11 -3.83
C LEU A 169 -8.46 4.70 -3.94
N MET A 170 -7.98 5.33 -2.87
CA MET A 170 -6.64 5.92 -2.82
C MET A 170 -5.53 4.87 -3.01
N ALA A 171 -5.69 3.67 -2.48
CA ALA A 171 -4.72 2.58 -2.65
C ALA A 171 -4.68 2.08 -4.10
N THR A 172 -5.83 2.05 -4.79
CA THR A 172 -5.94 1.60 -6.19
C THR A 172 -5.59 2.67 -7.23
N MET A 173 -5.34 3.91 -6.81
CA MET A 173 -4.83 4.97 -7.70
C MET A 173 -3.37 4.75 -8.14
N VAL A 174 -2.73 3.68 -7.67
CA VAL A 174 -1.41 3.26 -8.15
C VAL A 174 -1.61 2.61 -9.53
N THR A 175 -1.12 3.25 -10.56
CA THR A 175 -1.14 2.76 -11.96
C THR A 175 0.25 2.40 -12.42
#